data_b1c3f0496cce7a68aed4cb9ced4621fc
#
_entry.id   b1c3f0496cce7a68aed4cb9ced4621fc
#
_cell.length_a   1.000
_cell.length_b   1.000
_cell.length_c   1.000
_cell.angle_alpha   90.00
_cell.angle_beta   90.00
_cell.angle_gamma   90.00
#
_symmetry.space_group_name_H-M   'P 1'
#
loop_
_entity.id
_entity.type
_entity.pdbx_description
1 polymer ?
#
loop_
_entity_poly.entity_id
_entity_poly.type
_entity_poly.pdbx_seq_one_letter_code
_entity_poly.pdbx_strand_id
1 'polypeptide(L)'
;MSKNHPASSLQIKTPRLKLIPCPLDVAEASIFNPSLVAEILGAGVPKDWQKTEVQDFLPMYAQMLVDDPTSLGWGVWLMIQTQENTLIGDLGFGGKPDESGSLEIGYEVFAAYRNQGYGFEAVQALVNWAFSHPELKRLIAHCPIDNLASVRILEKLGMERLHLVEVPELPNTQVWKWQLRDLQIKK
;
A
#
# COMPACT_ATOMS: atom_id res chain seq x y z
N MET A 1 -0.23 13.46 -29.42
CA MET A 1 0.05 12.03 -29.71
C MET A 1 0.01 11.30 -28.38
N SER A 2 -1.09 10.61 -28.10
CA SER A 2 -1.30 9.87 -26.84
C SER A 2 -0.34 8.68 -26.83
N LYS A 3 0.66 8.71 -25.96
CA LYS A 3 1.52 7.54 -25.71
C LYS A 3 0.69 6.58 -24.86
N ASN A 4 0.12 5.58 -25.50
CA ASN A 4 -0.41 4.41 -24.79
C ASN A 4 0.74 3.78 -23.98
N HIS A 5 0.78 4.03 -22.68
CA HIS A 5 1.68 3.35 -21.77
C HIS A 5 1.12 1.95 -21.51
N PRO A 6 1.93 0.90 -21.62
CA PRO A 6 1.51 -0.48 -21.29
C PRO A 6 1.38 -0.74 -19.78
N ALA A 7 1.39 0.29 -18.96
CA ALA A 7 1.39 0.20 -17.49
C ALA A 7 0.02 -0.12 -16.86
N SER A 8 -0.97 -0.61 -17.61
CA SER A 8 -2.34 -0.63 -17.08
C SER A 8 -3.05 -1.97 -17.06
N SER A 9 -2.35 -3.09 -17.06
CA SER A 9 -3.04 -4.38 -16.86
C SER A 9 -3.15 -4.78 -15.38
N LEU A 10 -2.20 -4.37 -14.52
CA LEU A 10 -2.22 -4.71 -13.10
C LEU A 10 -3.10 -3.70 -12.33
N GLN A 11 -4.26 -4.16 -11.92
CA GLN A 11 -5.17 -3.45 -11.03
C GLN A 11 -6.01 -4.44 -10.24
N ILE A 12 -6.38 -4.08 -9.03
CA ILE A 12 -7.30 -4.85 -8.20
C ILE A 12 -8.58 -4.03 -8.05
N LYS A 13 -9.71 -4.65 -8.38
CA LYS A 13 -11.03 -4.03 -8.21
C LYS A 13 -11.73 -4.66 -7.02
N THR A 14 -12.31 -3.83 -6.18
CA THR A 14 -13.18 -4.21 -5.08
C THR A 14 -14.58 -3.56 -5.29
N PRO A 15 -15.57 -3.80 -4.43
CA PRO A 15 -16.88 -3.15 -4.58
C PRO A 15 -16.84 -1.62 -4.62
N ARG A 16 -15.89 -0.99 -3.92
CA ARG A 16 -15.82 0.47 -3.79
C ARG A 16 -14.50 1.09 -4.22
N LEU A 17 -13.46 0.26 -4.47
CA LEU A 17 -12.12 0.74 -4.74
C LEU A 17 -11.57 0.16 -6.05
N LYS A 18 -10.68 0.93 -6.65
CA LYS A 18 -9.72 0.51 -7.65
C LYS A 18 -8.33 0.73 -7.05
N LEU A 19 -7.60 -0.36 -6.81
CA LEU A 19 -6.21 -0.31 -6.38
C LEU A 19 -5.33 -0.41 -7.62
N ILE A 20 -4.40 0.51 -7.77
CA ILE A 20 -3.44 0.52 -8.87
C ILE A 20 -2.03 0.63 -8.30
N PRO A 21 -1.06 -0.17 -8.78
CA PRO A 21 0.32 0.05 -8.40
C PRO A 21 0.74 1.42 -8.91
N CYS A 22 1.44 2.19 -8.08
CA CYS A 22 1.88 3.54 -8.42
C CYS A 22 2.91 3.45 -9.57
N PRO A 23 2.58 3.91 -10.77
CA PRO A 23 3.53 3.84 -11.88
C PRO A 23 4.64 4.88 -11.71
N LEU A 24 5.77 4.66 -12.40
CA LEU A 24 6.97 5.49 -12.26
C LEU A 24 6.69 6.97 -12.52
N ASP A 25 5.92 7.29 -13.55
CA ASP A 25 5.57 8.67 -13.91
C ASP A 25 4.74 9.39 -12.82
N VAL A 26 3.86 8.66 -12.12
CA VAL A 26 3.13 9.20 -10.95
C VAL A 26 4.07 9.41 -9.76
N ALA A 27 4.98 8.47 -9.50
CA ALA A 27 5.98 8.60 -8.43
C ALA A 27 6.89 9.80 -8.68
N GLU A 28 7.44 9.93 -9.89
CA GLU A 28 8.29 11.06 -10.29
C GLU A 28 7.52 12.39 -10.23
N ALA A 29 6.27 12.43 -10.73
CA ALA A 29 5.45 13.62 -10.64
C ALA A 29 5.20 14.04 -9.19
N SER A 30 4.94 13.08 -8.30
CA SER A 30 4.74 13.38 -6.86
C SER A 30 5.97 14.04 -6.23
N ILE A 31 7.17 13.67 -6.68
CA ILE A 31 8.44 14.21 -6.17
C ILE A 31 8.75 15.59 -6.79
N PHE A 32 8.65 15.70 -8.11
CA PHE A 32 9.21 16.84 -8.84
C PHE A 32 8.16 17.85 -9.33
N ASN A 33 6.93 17.41 -9.57
CA ASN A 33 5.84 18.25 -10.07
C ASN A 33 4.47 17.76 -9.60
N PRO A 34 4.13 17.90 -8.31
CA PRO A 34 2.90 17.36 -7.72
C PRO A 34 1.61 17.81 -8.41
N SER A 35 1.62 18.94 -9.11
CA SER A 35 0.43 19.42 -9.83
C SER A 35 0.01 18.53 -11.00
N LEU A 36 0.92 17.71 -11.53
CA LEU A 36 0.65 16.79 -12.65
C LEU A 36 0.07 15.44 -12.20
N VAL A 37 0.15 15.10 -10.92
CA VAL A 37 -0.26 13.77 -10.43
C VAL A 37 -1.71 13.46 -10.78
N ALA A 38 -2.62 14.41 -10.59
CA ALA A 38 -4.04 14.23 -10.90
C ALA A 38 -4.30 13.99 -12.40
N GLU A 39 -3.56 14.68 -13.26
CA GLU A 39 -3.66 14.53 -14.72
C GLU A 39 -3.15 13.15 -15.16
N ILE A 40 -1.95 12.77 -14.70
CA ILE A 40 -1.33 11.48 -15.05
C ILE A 40 -2.19 10.32 -14.51
N LEU A 41 -2.67 10.43 -13.27
CA LEU A 41 -3.47 9.41 -12.61
C LEU A 41 -4.89 9.32 -13.20
N GLY A 42 -5.39 10.39 -13.81
CA GLY A 42 -6.77 10.48 -14.29
C GLY A 42 -7.80 10.42 -13.16
N ALA A 43 -7.45 10.90 -11.98
CA ALA A 43 -8.28 10.86 -10.77
C ALA A 43 -8.06 12.12 -9.92
N GLY A 44 -9.04 12.46 -9.08
CA GLY A 44 -8.88 13.50 -8.08
C GLY A 44 -7.77 13.16 -7.09
N VAL A 45 -6.90 14.13 -6.80
CA VAL A 45 -5.79 13.95 -5.83
C VAL A 45 -5.91 15.02 -4.75
N PRO A 46 -6.29 14.65 -3.52
CA PRO A 46 -6.36 15.59 -2.41
C PRO A 46 -4.99 16.15 -2.04
N LYS A 47 -4.97 17.38 -1.53
CA LYS A 47 -3.72 18.02 -1.06
C LYS A 47 -3.04 17.25 0.06
N ASP A 48 -3.78 16.44 0.81
CA ASP A 48 -3.25 15.62 1.89
C ASP A 48 -2.31 14.52 1.37
N TRP A 49 -2.42 14.08 0.11
CA TRP A 49 -1.46 13.18 -0.53
C TRP A 49 -0.01 13.63 -0.37
N GLN A 50 0.24 14.94 -0.49
CA GLN A 50 1.60 15.50 -0.36
C GLN A 50 2.16 15.51 1.07
N LYS A 51 1.36 15.08 2.06
CA LYS A 51 1.73 15.07 3.49
C LYS A 51 1.77 13.66 4.07
N THR A 52 1.55 12.64 3.25
CA THR A 52 1.55 11.26 3.69
C THR A 52 2.99 10.75 3.86
N GLU A 53 3.17 9.78 4.73
CA GLU A 53 4.49 9.14 4.97
C GLU A 53 5.06 8.49 3.70
N VAL A 54 4.20 8.07 2.79
CA VAL A 54 4.65 7.46 1.52
C VAL A 54 5.49 8.43 0.67
N GLN A 55 5.34 9.75 0.85
CA GLN A 55 6.15 10.73 0.10
C GLN A 55 7.64 10.58 0.38
N ASP A 56 8.01 10.23 1.61
CA ASP A 56 9.42 9.99 1.97
C ASP A 56 9.97 8.70 1.35
N PHE A 57 9.09 7.75 1.05
CA PHE A 57 9.44 6.49 0.40
C PHE A 57 9.49 6.58 -1.14
N LEU A 58 8.74 7.49 -1.76
CA LEU A 58 8.62 7.60 -3.22
C LEU A 58 9.96 7.74 -3.97
N PRO A 59 10.98 8.49 -3.49
CA PRO A 59 12.27 8.56 -4.19
C PRO A 59 12.96 7.20 -4.29
N MET A 60 12.97 6.42 -3.21
CA MET A 60 13.53 5.07 -3.21
C MET A 60 12.69 4.12 -4.08
N TYR A 61 11.38 4.23 -4.03
CA TYR A 61 10.47 3.43 -4.86
C TYR A 61 10.63 3.72 -6.36
N ALA A 62 10.74 4.99 -6.75
CA ALA A 62 10.99 5.37 -8.13
C ALA A 62 12.31 4.78 -8.64
N GLN A 63 13.39 4.85 -7.84
CA GLN A 63 14.68 4.24 -8.19
C GLN A 63 14.55 2.72 -8.31
N MET A 64 13.83 2.06 -7.42
CA MET A 64 13.57 0.61 -7.49
C MET A 64 12.87 0.22 -8.80
N LEU A 65 11.92 1.02 -9.28
CA LEU A 65 11.24 0.77 -10.56
C LEU A 65 12.13 1.03 -11.78
N VAL A 66 13.08 1.97 -11.68
CA VAL A 66 14.09 2.20 -12.73
C VAL A 66 15.05 1.02 -12.84
N ASP A 67 15.52 0.52 -11.69
CA ASP A 67 16.50 -0.56 -11.62
C ASP A 67 15.86 -1.92 -12.01
N ASP A 68 14.61 -2.15 -11.58
CA ASP A 68 13.86 -3.36 -11.84
C ASP A 68 12.36 -3.07 -12.06
N PRO A 69 11.92 -2.86 -13.33
CA PRO A 69 10.51 -2.63 -13.63
C PRO A 69 9.56 -3.75 -13.20
N THR A 70 10.07 -4.97 -12.96
CA THR A 70 9.25 -6.10 -12.46
C THR A 70 8.89 -5.96 -10.98
N SER A 71 9.41 -4.94 -10.30
CA SER A 71 9.02 -4.57 -8.93
C SER A 71 7.70 -3.81 -8.86
N LEU A 72 7.11 -3.44 -10.01
CA LEU A 72 5.76 -2.88 -10.05
C LEU A 72 4.76 -3.85 -9.41
N GLY A 73 4.01 -3.37 -8.42
CA GLY A 73 3.11 -4.19 -7.61
C GLY A 73 3.72 -4.63 -6.26
N TRP A 74 5.05 -4.65 -6.14
CA TRP A 74 5.75 -4.95 -4.87
C TRP A 74 6.18 -3.71 -4.09
N GLY A 75 5.64 -2.55 -4.43
CA GLY A 75 5.87 -1.29 -3.76
C GLY A 75 4.56 -0.57 -3.47
N VAL A 76 4.49 0.71 -3.82
CA VAL A 76 3.33 1.57 -3.54
C VAL A 76 2.14 1.24 -4.42
N TRP A 77 0.96 1.15 -3.81
CA TRP A 77 -0.34 1.09 -4.46
C TRP A 77 -1.20 2.29 -4.04
N LEU A 78 -2.02 2.75 -4.96
CA LEU A 78 -2.91 3.89 -4.79
C LEU A 78 -4.35 3.40 -4.64
N MET A 79 -5.06 3.90 -3.62
CA MET A 79 -6.47 3.61 -3.37
C MET A 79 -7.34 4.65 -4.04
N ILE A 80 -7.99 4.29 -5.15
CA ILE A 80 -8.95 5.17 -5.84
C ILE A 80 -10.36 4.76 -5.45
N GLN A 81 -11.09 5.63 -4.80
CA GLN A 81 -12.51 5.45 -4.52
C GLN A 81 -13.28 5.63 -5.83
N THR A 82 -14.11 4.63 -6.20
CA THR A 82 -14.67 4.53 -7.57
C THR A 82 -15.80 5.51 -7.86
N GLN A 83 -16.61 5.85 -6.87
CA GLN A 83 -17.77 6.72 -7.05
C GLN A 83 -17.37 8.16 -7.38
N GLU A 84 -16.35 8.69 -6.68
CA GLU A 84 -15.87 10.05 -6.87
C GLU A 84 -14.62 10.11 -7.75
N ASN A 85 -14.09 8.93 -8.16
CA ASN A 85 -12.83 8.78 -8.86
C ASN A 85 -11.69 9.57 -8.20
N THR A 86 -11.50 9.39 -6.90
CA THR A 86 -10.59 10.19 -6.06
C THR A 86 -9.63 9.29 -5.30
N LEU A 87 -8.36 9.68 -5.24
CA LEU A 87 -7.35 9.08 -4.40
C LEU A 87 -7.70 9.31 -2.93
N ILE A 88 -7.83 8.25 -2.15
CA ILE A 88 -8.25 8.30 -0.75
C ILE A 88 -7.23 7.73 0.23
N GLY A 89 -6.13 7.24 -0.26
CA GLY A 89 -5.07 6.65 0.53
C GLY A 89 -4.09 5.88 -0.32
N ASP A 90 -3.12 5.30 0.34
CA ASP A 90 -2.12 4.41 -0.24
C ASP A 90 -1.91 3.18 0.62
N LEU A 91 -1.32 2.16 0.05
CA LEU A 91 -0.91 0.94 0.71
C LEU A 91 0.19 0.29 -0.10
N GLY A 92 0.85 -0.70 0.47
CA GLY A 92 1.85 -1.41 -0.33
C GLY A 92 2.89 -2.11 0.49
N PHE A 93 4.03 -2.36 -0.15
CA PHE A 93 5.11 -3.17 0.36
C PHE A 93 6.45 -2.46 0.21
N GLY A 94 7.44 -2.87 1.01
CA GLY A 94 8.78 -2.33 0.97
C GLY A 94 9.67 -2.93 -0.14
N GLY A 95 9.11 -3.69 -1.07
CA GLY A 95 9.82 -4.39 -2.14
C GLY A 95 9.26 -5.80 -2.36
N LYS A 96 9.98 -6.64 -3.11
CA LYS A 96 9.66 -8.06 -3.27
C LYS A 96 9.87 -8.84 -1.96
N PRO A 97 9.22 -10.02 -1.79
CA PRO A 97 9.52 -10.90 -0.67
C PRO A 97 11.02 -11.18 -0.56
N ASP A 98 11.53 -11.17 0.68
CA ASP A 98 12.93 -11.51 0.95
C ASP A 98 13.22 -13.01 0.71
N GLU A 99 14.48 -13.43 0.88
CA GLU A 99 14.91 -14.83 0.71
C GLU A 99 14.14 -15.82 1.60
N SER A 100 13.59 -15.36 2.73
CA SER A 100 12.75 -16.17 3.61
C SER A 100 11.27 -16.21 3.19
N GLY A 101 10.90 -15.47 2.14
CA GLY A 101 9.52 -15.26 1.69
C GLY A 101 8.72 -14.31 2.60
N SER A 102 9.40 -13.41 3.31
CA SER A 102 8.76 -12.41 4.17
C SER A 102 8.57 -11.11 3.43
N LEU A 103 7.46 -10.43 3.70
CA LEU A 103 7.11 -9.15 3.12
C LEU A 103 6.42 -8.29 4.17
N GLU A 104 6.74 -7.02 4.24
CA GLU A 104 6.08 -6.07 5.13
C GLU A 104 5.04 -5.25 4.38
N ILE A 105 3.87 -5.05 5.00
CA ILE A 105 2.78 -4.23 4.47
C ILE A 105 2.61 -2.97 5.30
N GLY A 106 2.44 -1.83 4.60
CA GLY A 106 2.02 -0.56 5.16
C GLY A 106 0.77 -0.02 4.45
N TYR A 107 0.01 0.84 5.11
CA TYR A 107 -1.17 1.47 4.53
C TYR A 107 -1.59 2.73 5.29
N GLU A 108 -2.14 3.69 4.55
CA GLU A 108 -2.77 4.88 5.10
C GLU A 108 -4.07 5.20 4.35
N VAL A 109 -5.11 5.61 5.09
CA VAL A 109 -6.34 6.17 4.54
C VAL A 109 -6.43 7.63 4.98
N PHE A 110 -6.70 8.53 4.05
CA PHE A 110 -6.82 9.96 4.35
C PHE A 110 -7.95 10.23 5.32
N ALA A 111 -7.76 11.23 6.18
CA ALA A 111 -8.63 11.50 7.33
C ALA A 111 -10.13 11.57 6.96
N ALA A 112 -10.47 12.20 5.84
CA ALA A 112 -11.85 12.34 5.37
C ALA A 112 -12.53 11.01 5.02
N TYR A 113 -11.76 9.94 4.77
CA TYR A 113 -12.25 8.62 4.34
C TYR A 113 -12.08 7.52 5.40
N ARG A 114 -11.56 7.87 6.59
CA ARG A 114 -11.41 6.93 7.71
C ARG A 114 -12.76 6.50 8.29
N ASN A 115 -12.75 5.38 9.02
CA ASN A 115 -13.92 4.79 9.70
C ASN A 115 -15.08 4.37 8.77
N GLN A 116 -14.82 4.24 7.46
CA GLN A 116 -15.80 3.82 6.45
C GLN A 116 -15.52 2.41 5.89
N GLY A 117 -14.51 1.73 6.43
CA GLY A 117 -14.14 0.36 6.03
C GLY A 117 -13.21 0.26 4.82
N TYR A 118 -12.84 1.37 4.18
CA TYR A 118 -11.97 1.38 3.00
C TYR A 118 -10.60 0.74 3.27
N GLY A 119 -9.99 1.02 4.43
CA GLY A 119 -8.69 0.45 4.79
C GLY A 119 -8.71 -1.08 4.82
N PHE A 120 -9.70 -1.68 5.48
CA PHE A 120 -9.83 -3.14 5.51
C PHE A 120 -10.08 -3.71 4.10
N GLU A 121 -10.99 -3.11 3.33
CA GLU A 121 -11.31 -3.55 1.97
C GLU A 121 -10.08 -3.54 1.06
N ALA A 122 -9.29 -2.46 1.12
CA ALA A 122 -8.07 -2.33 0.33
C ALA A 122 -6.99 -3.33 0.74
N VAL A 123 -6.69 -3.39 2.04
CA VAL A 123 -5.63 -4.25 2.57
C VAL A 123 -5.95 -5.72 2.33
N GLN A 124 -7.19 -6.16 2.56
CA GLN A 124 -7.61 -7.54 2.28
C GLN A 124 -7.41 -7.90 0.80
N ALA A 125 -7.81 -7.00 -0.11
CA ALA A 125 -7.67 -7.23 -1.54
C ALA A 125 -6.19 -7.33 -1.97
N LEU A 126 -5.34 -6.45 -1.45
CA LEU A 126 -3.91 -6.47 -1.73
C LEU A 126 -3.21 -7.70 -1.12
N VAL A 127 -3.58 -8.09 0.09
CA VAL A 127 -3.07 -9.31 0.76
C VAL A 127 -3.42 -10.55 -0.05
N ASN A 128 -4.66 -10.66 -0.54
CA ASN A 128 -5.09 -11.77 -1.40
C ASN A 128 -4.25 -11.82 -2.69
N TRP A 129 -4.00 -10.67 -3.31
CA TRP A 129 -3.13 -10.58 -4.48
C TRP A 129 -1.70 -11.03 -4.16
N ALA A 130 -1.12 -10.56 -3.07
CA ALA A 130 0.25 -10.90 -2.69
C ALA A 130 0.41 -12.40 -2.44
N PHE A 131 -0.52 -13.04 -1.71
CA PHE A 131 -0.48 -14.49 -1.46
C PHE A 131 -0.84 -15.35 -2.70
N SER A 132 -1.28 -14.75 -3.80
CA SER A 132 -1.38 -15.48 -5.07
C SER A 132 0.00 -15.78 -5.70
N HIS A 133 1.07 -15.18 -5.15
CA HIS A 133 2.45 -15.37 -5.59
C HIS A 133 3.15 -16.37 -4.67
N PRO A 134 3.67 -17.48 -5.19
CA PRO A 134 4.18 -18.61 -4.39
C PRO A 134 5.44 -18.28 -3.59
N GLU A 135 6.16 -17.23 -3.96
CA GLU A 135 7.32 -16.74 -3.25
C GLU A 135 7.00 -16.11 -1.89
N LEU A 136 5.77 -15.59 -1.70
CA LEU A 136 5.34 -15.05 -0.42
C LEU A 136 4.97 -16.19 0.55
N LYS A 137 5.62 -16.24 1.71
CA LYS A 137 5.37 -17.23 2.77
C LYS A 137 4.74 -16.59 4.01
N ARG A 138 5.04 -15.32 4.25
CA ARG A 138 4.47 -14.59 5.38
C ARG A 138 4.42 -13.09 5.11
N LEU A 139 3.37 -12.49 5.61
CA LEU A 139 3.21 -11.05 5.64
C LEU A 139 3.45 -10.54 7.06
N ILE A 140 4.17 -9.43 7.17
CA ILE A 140 4.49 -8.76 8.43
C ILE A 140 3.87 -7.37 8.41
N ALA A 141 3.42 -6.90 9.56
CA ALA A 141 3.05 -5.51 9.77
C ALA A 141 3.60 -5.02 11.10
N HIS A 142 4.02 -3.76 11.14
CA HIS A 142 4.38 -3.05 12.35
C HIS A 142 3.28 -2.03 12.67
N CYS A 143 2.76 -2.05 13.89
CA CYS A 143 1.63 -1.22 14.27
C CYS A 143 1.85 -0.63 15.67
N PRO A 144 1.87 0.71 15.82
CA PRO A 144 1.85 1.36 17.12
C PRO A 144 0.68 0.86 17.97
N ILE A 145 0.91 0.66 19.27
CA ILE A 145 -0.09 0.06 20.17
C ILE A 145 -1.36 0.90 20.31
N ASP A 146 -1.26 2.19 20.09
CA ASP A 146 -2.35 3.17 20.17
C ASP A 146 -3.08 3.38 18.83
N ASN A 147 -2.57 2.83 17.73
CA ASN A 147 -3.24 2.86 16.42
C ASN A 147 -4.36 1.81 16.36
N LEU A 148 -5.44 2.04 17.11
CA LEU A 148 -6.56 1.11 17.22
C LEU A 148 -7.25 0.83 15.88
N ALA A 149 -7.19 1.75 14.92
CA ALA A 149 -7.76 1.53 13.59
C ALA A 149 -6.98 0.46 12.83
N SER A 150 -5.64 0.54 12.84
CA SER A 150 -4.77 -0.46 12.23
C SER A 150 -4.88 -1.81 12.95
N VAL A 151 -4.85 -1.82 14.30
CA VAL A 151 -5.04 -3.04 15.09
C VAL A 151 -6.30 -3.80 14.66
N ARG A 152 -7.44 -3.11 14.51
CA ARG A 152 -8.70 -3.75 14.07
C ARG A 152 -8.63 -4.33 12.66
N ILE A 153 -7.89 -3.69 11.76
CA ILE A 153 -7.69 -4.21 10.40
C ILE A 153 -6.87 -5.49 10.46
N LEU A 154 -5.75 -5.50 11.20
CA LEU A 154 -4.86 -6.65 11.32
C LEU A 154 -5.56 -7.84 11.98
N GLU A 155 -6.36 -7.60 13.02
CA GLU A 155 -7.20 -8.64 13.67
C GLU A 155 -8.24 -9.22 12.70
N LYS A 156 -8.94 -8.37 11.92
CA LYS A 156 -9.92 -8.83 10.92
C LYS A 156 -9.29 -9.64 9.79
N LEU A 157 -8.04 -9.34 9.43
CA LEU A 157 -7.26 -10.13 8.48
C LEU A 157 -6.84 -11.49 9.04
N GLY A 158 -6.98 -11.71 10.35
CA GLY A 158 -6.52 -12.90 11.03
C GLY A 158 -5.02 -12.92 11.27
N MET A 159 -4.37 -11.76 11.28
CA MET A 159 -2.96 -11.66 11.64
C MET A 159 -2.75 -11.99 13.13
N GLU A 160 -1.67 -12.69 13.42
CA GLU A 160 -1.23 -12.99 14.76
C GLU A 160 -0.36 -11.87 15.32
N ARG A 161 -0.71 -11.35 16.49
CA ARG A 161 0.12 -10.41 17.23
C ARG A 161 1.24 -11.14 17.96
N LEU A 162 2.49 -10.81 17.68
CA LEU A 162 3.66 -11.52 18.19
C LEU A 162 4.22 -10.86 19.46
N HIS A 163 5.08 -9.89 19.32
CA HIS A 163 5.79 -9.22 20.40
C HIS A 163 6.01 -7.73 20.06
N LEU A 164 6.39 -6.97 21.09
CA LEU A 164 6.80 -5.59 20.90
C LEU A 164 8.19 -5.53 20.26
N VAL A 165 8.38 -4.56 19.39
CA VAL A 165 9.64 -4.26 18.72
C VAL A 165 9.96 -2.77 18.83
N GLU A 166 11.23 -2.43 18.72
CA GLU A 166 11.67 -1.08 18.49
C GLU A 166 11.75 -0.85 16.98
N VAL A 167 11.19 0.26 16.51
CA VAL A 167 11.22 0.68 15.12
C VAL A 167 12.00 1.99 15.06
N PRO A 168 13.15 2.06 14.36
CA PRO A 168 14.00 3.25 14.34
C PRO A 168 13.28 4.53 13.92
N GLU A 169 12.33 4.42 13.01
CA GLU A 169 11.52 5.51 12.47
C GLU A 169 10.49 6.03 13.48
N LEU A 170 10.21 5.27 14.56
CA LEU A 170 9.23 5.59 15.59
C LEU A 170 9.87 5.55 16.99
N PRO A 171 10.85 6.42 17.29
CA PRO A 171 11.55 6.41 18.56
C PRO A 171 10.57 6.65 19.72
N ASN A 172 10.76 5.93 20.83
CA ASN A 172 9.91 5.98 22.03
C ASN A 172 8.45 5.54 21.82
N THR A 173 8.12 4.89 20.71
CA THR A 173 6.80 4.33 20.42
C THR A 173 6.84 2.82 20.63
N GLN A 174 5.88 2.30 21.38
CA GLN A 174 5.70 0.85 21.48
C GLN A 174 4.98 0.34 20.24
N VAL A 175 5.60 -0.59 19.53
CA VAL A 175 5.11 -1.10 18.24
C VAL A 175 4.92 -2.61 18.35
N TRP A 176 3.74 -3.10 18.02
CA TRP A 176 3.49 -4.52 17.86
C TRP A 176 3.96 -5.00 16.48
N LYS A 177 4.69 -6.11 16.46
CA LYS A 177 4.90 -6.90 15.26
C LYS A 177 3.74 -7.88 15.09
N TRP A 178 3.16 -7.88 13.89
CA TRP A 178 2.08 -8.78 13.48
C TRP A 178 2.56 -9.66 12.33
N GLN A 179 1.96 -10.85 12.20
CA GLN A 179 2.31 -11.79 11.15
C GLN A 179 1.08 -12.52 10.64
N LEU A 180 1.02 -12.71 9.32
CA LEU A 180 0.10 -13.61 8.64
C LEU A 180 0.92 -14.64 7.88
N ARG A 181 0.68 -15.93 8.15
CA ARG A 181 1.27 -17.04 7.39
C ARG A 181 0.16 -17.67 6.61
N ASP A 182 0.38 -17.81 5.32
CA ASP A 182 -0.50 -18.50 4.39
C ASP A 182 -1.99 -18.20 4.63
N LEU A 183 -2.63 -17.56 3.69
CA LEU A 183 -4.09 -17.44 3.74
C LEU A 183 -4.66 -18.86 3.66
N GLN A 184 -4.86 -19.52 4.77
CA GLN A 184 -5.82 -20.60 4.81
C GLN A 184 -7.17 -19.98 4.44
N ILE A 185 -7.44 -19.94 3.14
CA ILE A 185 -8.74 -19.58 2.61
C ILE A 185 -9.70 -20.59 3.27
N LYS A 186 -10.35 -20.16 4.35
CA LYS A 186 -11.50 -20.89 4.87
C LYS A 186 -12.50 -20.91 3.72
N LYS A 187 -12.56 -22.10 3.08
CA LYS A 187 -13.61 -22.43 2.12
C LYS A 187 -14.98 -22.36 2.78
#